data_76e45130a21f974d5f88d3f0ee5c6d46
#
_entry.id   76e45130a21f974d5f88d3f0ee5c6d46
#
_cell.length_a   1.000
_cell.length_b   1.000
_cell.length_c   1.000
_cell.angle_alpha   90.00
_cell.angle_beta   90.00
_cell.angle_gamma   90.00
#
_symmetry.space_group_name_H-M   'P 1'
#
loop_
_entity.id
_entity.type
_entity.pdbx_description
1 polymer ?
#
loop_
_entity_poly.entity_id
_entity_poly.type
_entity_poly.pdbx_seq_one_letter_code
_entity_poly.pdbx_strand_id
1 'polypeptide(L)'
;MDTKIITNPSEQDIDMLARALRNGELVSIPTETVYGLGANGLDPEAMDKIYAAKGRPSDNPLILHIPNSESIKPLVTEVSTTAQALMDNFWPGPLTITLPKSDLVPDRATGGLPRVALRCPDHDGCRVLLQRAGIPIAAPSANISGRPSPTTAQDVYNDMNGHISYILDAGPCIIGVESTVVEVHDDKVIILRPGGITKAQLETVVSTVEYDTALVSTETKPKAPGMKYTHYAPDAPMTVVVGTPESVANTFNELSKGIEGPIGCLVSHETYELIKDDSRFMCHCFGHHGDALALGHDFYKSLLHFNENHVTLILAEGVNDDGFGVAIMNRMEKASGHHIIYK
;
A
#
# COMPACT_ATOMS: atom_id res chain seq x y z
N MET A 1 -11.63 18.02 -15.55
CA MET A 1 -12.01 18.20 -14.11
C MET A 1 -10.81 18.83 -13.43
N ASP A 2 -11.02 19.70 -12.46
CA ASP A 2 -9.92 20.33 -11.70
C ASP A 2 -9.86 19.64 -10.32
N THR A 3 -8.77 18.98 -10.00
CA THR A 3 -8.60 18.26 -8.74
C THR A 3 -8.18 19.22 -7.64
N LYS A 4 -8.91 19.24 -6.52
CA LYS A 4 -8.64 20.13 -5.39
C LYS A 4 -7.99 19.39 -4.24
N ILE A 5 -6.88 19.91 -3.74
CA ILE A 5 -6.26 19.47 -2.48
C ILE A 5 -6.88 20.27 -1.34
N ILE A 6 -7.42 19.60 -0.33
CA ILE A 6 -8.03 20.19 0.87
C ILE A 6 -7.06 19.96 2.02
N THR A 7 -6.31 21.00 2.36
CA THR A 7 -5.33 21.03 3.46
C THR A 7 -5.95 21.69 4.68
N ASN A 8 -5.70 21.17 5.89
CA ASN A 8 -6.29 21.66 7.13
C ASN A 8 -7.83 21.81 7.07
N PRO A 9 -8.56 20.71 6.76
CA PRO A 9 -9.98 20.76 6.49
C PRO A 9 -10.79 21.31 7.66
N SER A 10 -11.71 22.22 7.35
CA SER A 10 -12.77 22.63 8.28
C SER A 10 -13.86 21.54 8.38
N GLU A 11 -14.75 21.64 9.35
CA GLU A 11 -15.92 20.74 9.42
C GLU A 11 -16.78 20.80 8.14
N GLN A 12 -16.91 21.99 7.54
CA GLN A 12 -17.65 22.16 6.29
C GLN A 12 -16.96 21.45 5.11
N ASP A 13 -15.62 21.43 5.07
CA ASP A 13 -14.86 20.68 4.07
C ASP A 13 -15.07 19.18 4.25
N ILE A 14 -15.03 18.66 5.47
CA ILE A 14 -15.33 17.24 5.76
C ILE A 14 -16.76 16.88 5.35
N ASP A 15 -17.75 17.75 5.63
CA ASP A 15 -19.13 17.55 5.19
C ASP A 15 -19.26 17.53 3.66
N MET A 16 -18.52 18.38 2.97
CA MET A 16 -18.47 18.43 1.52
C MET A 16 -17.88 17.13 0.95
N LEU A 17 -16.73 16.68 1.47
CA LEU A 17 -16.07 15.44 1.05
C LEU A 17 -16.95 14.21 1.32
N ALA A 18 -17.60 14.16 2.49
CA ALA A 18 -18.53 13.09 2.83
C ALA A 18 -19.75 13.06 1.88
N ARG A 19 -20.29 14.21 1.49
CA ARG A 19 -21.35 14.29 0.48
C ARG A 19 -20.86 13.85 -0.89
N ALA A 20 -19.66 14.25 -1.32
CA ALA A 20 -19.07 13.83 -2.57
C ALA A 20 -18.97 12.28 -2.65
N LEU A 21 -18.44 11.64 -1.60
CA LEU A 21 -18.38 10.17 -1.50
C LEU A 21 -19.77 9.53 -1.57
N ARG A 22 -20.78 10.04 -0.83
CA ARG A 22 -22.17 9.51 -0.92
C ARG A 22 -22.79 9.67 -2.29
N ASN A 23 -22.44 10.71 -3.02
CA ASN A 23 -22.92 10.98 -4.38
C ASN A 23 -22.13 10.20 -5.45
N GLY A 24 -21.25 9.29 -5.06
CA GLY A 24 -20.46 8.47 -5.97
C GLY A 24 -19.31 9.21 -6.65
N GLU A 25 -18.82 10.32 -6.10
CA GLU A 25 -17.60 10.97 -6.53
C GLU A 25 -16.37 10.31 -5.89
N LEU A 26 -15.20 10.47 -6.53
CA LEU A 26 -13.94 9.97 -6.02
C LEU A 26 -13.26 11.02 -5.13
N VAL A 27 -12.83 10.57 -3.96
CA VAL A 27 -12.06 11.39 -3.00
C VAL A 27 -10.83 10.60 -2.56
N SER A 28 -9.63 11.17 -2.69
CA SER A 28 -8.46 10.54 -2.10
C SER A 28 -8.44 10.78 -0.59
N ILE A 29 -8.19 9.72 0.16
CA ILE A 29 -8.19 9.69 1.63
C ILE A 29 -6.80 9.36 2.18
N PRO A 30 -6.32 10.08 3.20
CA PRO A 30 -5.07 9.76 3.90
C PRO A 30 -5.25 8.52 4.77
N THR A 31 -4.21 7.71 4.90
CA THR A 31 -4.13 6.65 5.91
C THR A 31 -2.73 6.60 6.51
N GLU A 32 -2.52 5.83 7.58
CA GLU A 32 -1.20 5.60 8.15
C GLU A 32 -0.27 4.80 7.24
N THR A 33 -0.83 4.08 6.25
CA THR A 33 -0.09 3.21 5.32
C THR A 33 0.27 3.90 4.02
N VAL A 34 -0.71 4.13 3.16
CA VAL A 34 -0.60 4.84 1.87
C VAL A 34 -1.90 5.62 1.63
N TYR A 35 -1.90 6.63 0.78
CA TYR A 35 -3.13 7.31 0.38
C TYR A 35 -4.04 6.36 -0.42
N GLY A 36 -5.33 6.37 -0.09
CA GLY A 36 -6.35 5.57 -0.75
C GLY A 36 -7.20 6.38 -1.73
N LEU A 37 -7.61 5.78 -2.84
CA LEU A 37 -8.59 6.37 -3.76
C LEU A 37 -9.99 5.90 -3.37
N GLY A 38 -10.73 6.73 -2.65
CA GLY A 38 -12.01 6.41 -2.03
C GLY A 38 -13.20 6.58 -2.96
N ALA A 39 -14.13 5.62 -2.88
CA ALA A 39 -15.46 5.70 -3.46
C ALA A 39 -16.50 5.03 -2.53
N ASN A 40 -17.78 5.27 -2.75
CA ASN A 40 -18.86 4.58 -2.04
C ASN A 40 -18.75 3.06 -2.24
N GLY A 41 -18.46 2.31 -1.19
CA GLY A 41 -18.25 0.86 -1.23
C GLY A 41 -19.53 0.03 -1.39
N LEU A 42 -20.70 0.67 -1.37
CA LEU A 42 -22.00 0.04 -1.62
C LEU A 42 -22.57 0.39 -3.00
N ASP A 43 -21.87 1.23 -3.77
CA ASP A 43 -22.29 1.67 -5.08
C ASP A 43 -21.35 1.12 -6.18
N PRO A 44 -21.80 0.12 -6.97
CA PRO A 44 -21.01 -0.44 -8.06
C PRO A 44 -20.55 0.61 -9.09
N GLU A 45 -21.37 1.62 -9.40
CA GLU A 45 -21.03 2.66 -10.38
C GLU A 45 -19.92 3.58 -9.84
N ALA A 46 -19.94 3.88 -8.54
CA ALA A 46 -18.87 4.64 -7.90
C ALA A 46 -17.54 3.86 -7.91
N MET A 47 -17.60 2.54 -7.66
CA MET A 47 -16.40 1.69 -7.74
C MET A 47 -15.86 1.55 -9.16
N ASP A 48 -16.73 1.55 -10.19
CA ASP A 48 -16.31 1.56 -11.60
C ASP A 48 -15.44 2.78 -11.94
N LYS A 49 -15.73 3.93 -11.32
CA LYS A 49 -14.90 5.12 -11.46
C LYS A 49 -13.49 4.94 -10.90
N ILE A 50 -13.32 4.16 -9.80
CA ILE A 50 -11.98 3.79 -9.29
C ILE A 50 -11.21 3.03 -10.36
N TYR A 51 -11.82 1.98 -10.92
CA TYR A 51 -11.16 1.16 -11.93
C TYR A 51 -10.80 1.98 -13.18
N ALA A 52 -11.69 2.86 -13.62
CA ALA A 52 -11.46 3.74 -14.76
C ALA A 52 -10.35 4.78 -14.48
N ALA A 53 -10.39 5.46 -13.34
CA ALA A 53 -9.39 6.48 -12.98
C ALA A 53 -7.98 5.92 -12.85
N LYS A 54 -7.85 4.68 -12.34
CA LYS A 54 -6.55 4.01 -12.15
C LYS A 54 -6.08 3.22 -13.37
N GLY A 55 -6.92 2.91 -14.34
CA GLY A 55 -6.63 1.85 -15.34
C GLY A 55 -6.47 0.46 -14.69
N ARG A 56 -7.20 0.21 -13.57
CA ARG A 56 -7.08 -1.02 -12.78
C ARG A 56 -7.94 -2.15 -13.37
N PRO A 57 -7.43 -3.41 -13.41
CA PRO A 57 -8.26 -4.56 -13.74
C PRO A 57 -9.41 -4.73 -12.74
N SER A 58 -10.62 -4.95 -13.26
CA SER A 58 -11.84 -4.96 -12.44
C SER A 58 -12.11 -6.25 -11.66
N ASP A 59 -11.32 -7.30 -11.90
CA ASP A 59 -11.30 -8.56 -11.14
C ASP A 59 -10.43 -8.51 -9.88
N ASN A 60 -9.75 -7.37 -9.64
CA ASN A 60 -8.89 -7.15 -8.48
C ASN A 60 -9.71 -6.52 -7.34
N PRO A 61 -10.01 -7.25 -6.24
CA PRO A 61 -10.90 -6.81 -5.19
C PRO A 61 -10.44 -5.51 -4.52
N LEU A 62 -11.38 -4.82 -3.85
CA LEU A 62 -11.15 -3.59 -3.10
C LEU A 62 -11.23 -3.85 -1.60
N ILE A 63 -10.59 -2.98 -0.81
CA ILE A 63 -10.71 -2.99 0.65
C ILE A 63 -11.74 -1.93 1.03
N LEU A 64 -12.74 -2.30 1.82
CA LEU A 64 -13.70 -1.38 2.39
C LEU A 64 -13.16 -0.82 3.71
N HIS A 65 -13.00 0.50 3.76
CA HIS A 65 -12.55 1.23 4.94
C HIS A 65 -13.75 1.68 5.77
N ILE A 66 -13.66 1.49 7.07
CA ILE A 66 -14.71 1.76 8.06
C ILE A 66 -14.15 2.56 9.24
N PRO A 67 -14.97 3.39 9.92
CA PRO A 67 -14.50 4.24 11.00
C PRO A 67 -14.19 3.50 12.32
N ASN A 68 -14.81 2.34 12.54
CA ASN A 68 -14.67 1.51 13.74
C ASN A 68 -15.13 0.08 13.49
N SER A 69 -14.85 -0.83 14.42
CA SER A 69 -15.21 -2.27 14.32
C SER A 69 -16.71 -2.53 14.32
N GLU A 70 -17.52 -1.71 14.98
CA GLU A 70 -18.99 -1.87 14.99
C GLU A 70 -19.62 -1.74 13.60
N SER A 71 -18.98 -0.98 12.72
CA SER A 71 -19.44 -0.72 11.35
C SER A 71 -19.40 -1.95 10.43
N ILE A 72 -18.76 -3.06 10.86
CA ILE A 72 -18.73 -4.29 10.05
C ILE A 72 -20.06 -5.04 10.04
N LYS A 73 -20.87 -4.91 11.09
CA LYS A 73 -22.08 -5.73 11.31
C LYS A 73 -23.01 -5.86 10.11
N PRO A 74 -23.33 -4.80 9.35
CA PRO A 74 -24.16 -4.92 8.17
C PRO A 74 -23.44 -5.52 6.95
N LEU A 75 -22.08 -5.54 6.95
CA LEU A 75 -21.25 -5.88 5.81
C LEU A 75 -20.87 -7.36 5.75
N VAL A 76 -21.01 -8.08 6.86
CA VAL A 76 -20.59 -9.49 7.02
C VAL A 76 -21.72 -10.34 7.55
N THR A 77 -21.68 -11.63 7.25
CA THR A 77 -22.68 -12.59 7.75
C THR A 77 -22.31 -13.15 9.11
N GLU A 78 -21.01 -13.20 9.41
CA GLU A 78 -20.49 -13.72 10.68
C GLU A 78 -19.15 -13.07 11.05
N VAL A 79 -18.86 -13.08 12.35
CA VAL A 79 -17.57 -12.68 12.93
C VAL A 79 -17.14 -13.75 13.90
N SER A 80 -16.09 -14.50 13.58
CA SER A 80 -15.53 -15.52 14.47
C SER A 80 -14.83 -14.87 15.66
N THR A 81 -14.61 -15.64 16.73
CA THR A 81 -13.82 -15.19 17.90
C THR A 81 -12.41 -14.80 17.54
N THR A 82 -11.80 -15.48 16.57
CA THR A 82 -10.47 -15.16 16.02
C THR A 82 -10.49 -13.80 15.31
N ALA A 83 -11.49 -13.55 14.47
CA ALA A 83 -11.62 -12.25 13.80
C ALA A 83 -11.84 -11.10 14.81
N GLN A 84 -12.68 -11.34 15.84
CA GLN A 84 -12.89 -10.35 16.90
C GLN A 84 -11.60 -10.05 17.66
N ALA A 85 -10.85 -11.08 18.04
CA ALA A 85 -9.57 -10.89 18.74
C ALA A 85 -8.55 -10.09 17.90
N LEU A 86 -8.49 -10.33 16.59
CA LEU A 86 -7.63 -9.54 15.69
C LEU A 86 -8.08 -8.08 15.60
N MET A 87 -9.39 -7.81 15.51
CA MET A 87 -9.92 -6.45 15.51
C MET A 87 -9.63 -5.73 16.83
N ASP A 88 -9.82 -6.38 17.95
CA ASP A 88 -9.61 -5.81 19.28
C ASP A 88 -8.13 -5.43 19.54
N ASN A 89 -7.18 -6.13 18.89
CA ASN A 89 -5.75 -5.92 19.08
C ASN A 89 -5.13 -4.99 18.01
N PHE A 90 -5.67 -4.98 16.76
CA PHE A 90 -5.01 -4.34 15.63
C PHE A 90 -5.86 -3.29 14.90
N TRP A 91 -7.10 -3.01 15.37
CA TRP A 91 -7.92 -1.92 14.84
C TRP A 91 -8.20 -0.86 15.92
N PRO A 92 -8.06 0.44 15.56
CA PRO A 92 -7.62 0.93 14.25
C PRO A 92 -6.15 0.59 13.97
N GLY A 93 -5.82 0.32 12.67
CA GLY A 93 -4.44 0.01 12.31
C GLY A 93 -4.24 -0.60 10.91
N PRO A 94 -3.00 -0.99 10.60
CA PRO A 94 -2.60 -1.45 9.29
C PRO A 94 -2.88 -2.96 9.05
N LEU A 95 -4.03 -3.45 9.56
CA LEU A 95 -4.53 -4.80 9.34
C LEU A 95 -5.83 -4.76 8.54
N THR A 96 -5.88 -5.49 7.44
CA THR A 96 -7.08 -5.77 6.65
C THR A 96 -7.50 -7.22 6.90
N ILE A 97 -8.76 -7.42 7.26
CA ILE A 97 -9.33 -8.75 7.54
C ILE A 97 -10.36 -9.08 6.48
N THR A 98 -10.30 -10.28 5.89
CA THR A 98 -11.34 -10.77 4.98
C THR A 98 -12.33 -11.64 5.75
N LEU A 99 -13.63 -11.33 5.59
CA LEU A 99 -14.73 -12.02 6.26
C LEU A 99 -15.84 -12.39 5.25
N PRO A 100 -16.68 -13.39 5.52
CA PRO A 100 -17.82 -13.71 4.68
C PRO A 100 -18.72 -12.51 4.50
N LYS A 101 -18.94 -12.09 3.24
CA LYS A 101 -19.72 -10.89 2.92
C LYS A 101 -21.23 -11.12 3.12
N SER A 102 -21.95 -10.07 3.51
CA SER A 102 -23.41 -10.03 3.44
C SER A 102 -23.87 -9.65 2.02
N ASP A 103 -25.17 -9.80 1.74
CA ASP A 103 -25.78 -9.41 0.47
C ASP A 103 -25.76 -7.88 0.23
N LEU A 104 -25.53 -7.09 1.29
CA LEU A 104 -25.37 -5.64 1.16
C LEU A 104 -24.11 -5.25 0.38
N VAL A 105 -23.05 -6.09 0.46
CA VAL A 105 -21.77 -5.82 -0.21
C VAL A 105 -21.83 -6.30 -1.67
N PRO A 106 -21.77 -5.40 -2.66
CA PRO A 106 -21.85 -5.78 -4.06
C PRO A 106 -20.62 -6.59 -4.50
N ASP A 107 -20.81 -7.49 -5.47
CA ASP A 107 -19.73 -8.30 -6.05
C ASP A 107 -18.62 -7.44 -6.67
N ARG A 108 -18.94 -6.21 -7.04
CA ARG A 108 -17.96 -5.25 -7.55
C ARG A 108 -16.86 -4.91 -6.54
N ALA A 109 -17.19 -4.89 -5.25
CA ALA A 109 -16.21 -4.67 -4.18
C ALA A 109 -15.26 -5.86 -4.00
N THR A 110 -15.77 -7.08 -4.21
CA THR A 110 -15.04 -8.32 -3.91
C THR A 110 -14.44 -9.01 -5.13
N GLY A 111 -14.67 -8.47 -6.35
CA GLY A 111 -14.29 -9.15 -7.59
C GLY A 111 -15.03 -10.48 -7.79
N GLY A 112 -16.24 -10.60 -7.20
CA GLY A 112 -17.07 -11.82 -7.23
C GLY A 112 -16.66 -12.88 -6.20
N LEU A 113 -15.76 -12.55 -5.28
CA LEU A 113 -15.39 -13.46 -4.19
C LEU A 113 -16.46 -13.44 -3.08
N PRO A 114 -16.63 -14.56 -2.31
CA PRO A 114 -17.62 -14.66 -1.24
C PRO A 114 -17.20 -13.92 0.04
N ARG A 115 -16.03 -13.32 0.07
CA ARG A 115 -15.48 -12.62 1.23
C ARG A 115 -15.19 -11.16 0.89
N VAL A 116 -15.40 -10.28 1.86
CA VAL A 116 -15.10 -8.84 1.77
C VAL A 116 -13.87 -8.53 2.62
N ALA A 117 -12.98 -7.70 2.09
CA ALA A 117 -11.82 -7.19 2.81
C ALA A 117 -12.20 -5.88 3.53
N LEU A 118 -11.99 -5.82 4.83
CA LEU A 118 -12.38 -4.73 5.72
C LEU A 118 -11.17 -4.19 6.49
N ARG A 119 -11.12 -2.87 6.68
CA ARG A 119 -10.06 -2.21 7.45
C ARG A 119 -10.60 -0.99 8.20
N CYS A 120 -10.14 -0.82 9.43
CA CYS A 120 -10.29 0.41 10.20
C CYS A 120 -8.91 1.10 10.26
N PRO A 121 -8.64 2.16 9.46
CA PRO A 121 -7.33 2.81 9.42
C PRO A 121 -7.04 3.60 10.70
N ASP A 122 -5.77 3.61 11.14
CA ASP A 122 -5.31 4.43 12.26
C ASP A 122 -4.86 5.81 11.79
N HIS A 123 -5.84 6.60 11.37
CA HIS A 123 -5.62 7.98 10.91
C HIS A 123 -6.84 8.85 11.24
N ASP A 124 -6.69 9.81 12.14
CA ASP A 124 -7.80 10.59 12.65
C ASP A 124 -8.60 11.30 11.56
N GLY A 125 -7.94 12.02 10.66
CA GLY A 125 -8.62 12.73 9.56
C GLY A 125 -9.40 11.77 8.64
N CYS A 126 -8.85 10.58 8.38
CA CYS A 126 -9.55 9.54 7.63
C CYS A 126 -10.79 9.06 8.38
N ARG A 127 -10.65 8.68 9.66
CA ARG A 127 -11.75 8.15 10.46
C ARG A 127 -12.89 9.16 10.64
N VAL A 128 -12.56 10.43 10.82
CA VAL A 128 -13.56 11.52 10.88
C VAL A 128 -14.34 11.58 9.56
N LEU A 129 -13.67 11.55 8.42
CA LEU A 129 -14.34 11.54 7.10
C LEU A 129 -15.21 10.27 6.92
N LEU A 130 -14.69 9.08 7.26
CA LEU A 130 -15.44 7.82 7.18
C LEU A 130 -16.70 7.85 8.06
N GLN A 131 -16.60 8.37 9.28
CA GLN A 131 -17.72 8.53 10.19
C GLN A 131 -18.76 9.52 9.64
N ARG A 132 -18.32 10.66 9.09
CA ARG A 132 -19.18 11.68 8.51
C ARG A 132 -19.85 11.19 7.21
N ALA A 133 -19.18 10.35 6.43
CA ALA A 133 -19.75 9.73 5.25
C ALA A 133 -20.86 8.72 5.59
N GLY A 134 -20.73 7.98 6.70
CA GLY A 134 -21.73 7.02 7.17
C GLY A 134 -21.92 5.80 6.26
N ILE A 135 -20.98 5.56 5.35
CA ILE A 135 -20.94 4.43 4.41
C ILE A 135 -19.52 3.83 4.40
N PRO A 136 -19.34 2.53 4.12
CA PRO A 136 -18.02 1.97 3.90
C PRO A 136 -17.41 2.56 2.63
N ILE A 137 -16.12 2.89 2.67
CA ILE A 137 -15.41 3.47 1.53
C ILE A 137 -14.46 2.44 0.92
N ALA A 138 -14.75 2.04 -0.32
CA ALA A 138 -13.84 1.22 -1.11
C ALA A 138 -12.62 2.05 -1.51
N ALA A 139 -11.42 1.63 -1.09
CA ALA A 139 -10.21 2.40 -1.41
C ALA A 139 -8.99 1.51 -1.67
N PRO A 140 -8.56 1.32 -2.92
CA PRO A 140 -7.20 0.94 -3.26
C PRO A 140 -6.24 2.12 -3.09
N SER A 141 -4.91 1.92 -3.23
CA SER A 141 -3.94 3.03 -3.27
C SER A 141 -4.29 4.07 -4.36
N ALA A 142 -3.99 5.34 -4.12
CA ALA A 142 -4.44 6.45 -4.99
C ALA A 142 -3.45 6.79 -6.12
N ASN A 143 -2.85 5.78 -6.77
CA ASN A 143 -1.93 5.90 -7.92
C ASN A 143 -2.54 5.32 -9.20
N ILE A 144 -2.01 5.66 -10.37
CA ILE A 144 -2.23 4.91 -11.61
C ILE A 144 -1.76 3.46 -11.42
N SER A 145 -2.53 2.50 -11.92
CA SER A 145 -2.25 1.07 -11.71
C SER A 145 -0.86 0.69 -12.21
N GLY A 146 -0.10 -0.04 -11.39
CA GLY A 146 1.26 -0.48 -11.70
C GLY A 146 2.36 0.43 -11.14
N ARG A 147 2.10 1.72 -10.91
CA ARG A 147 3.06 2.69 -10.38
C ARG A 147 3.24 2.56 -8.85
N PRO A 148 4.29 3.18 -8.26
CA PRO A 148 4.47 3.24 -6.81
C PRO A 148 3.26 3.85 -6.10
N SER A 149 2.96 3.36 -4.89
CA SER A 149 1.83 3.89 -4.10
C SER A 149 2.15 5.26 -3.52
N PRO A 150 1.21 6.22 -3.52
CA PRO A 150 1.42 7.56 -2.99
C PRO A 150 1.43 7.58 -1.47
N THR A 151 2.36 8.30 -0.88
CA THR A 151 2.51 8.48 0.57
C THR A 151 2.25 9.92 1.03
N THR A 152 2.03 10.84 0.08
CA THR A 152 1.65 12.23 0.32
C THR A 152 0.49 12.65 -0.60
N ALA A 153 -0.20 13.72 -0.24
CA ALA A 153 -1.24 14.31 -1.08
C ALA A 153 -0.70 14.81 -2.42
N GLN A 154 0.56 15.27 -2.43
CA GLN A 154 1.23 15.73 -3.68
C GLN A 154 1.49 14.55 -4.63
N ASP A 155 1.90 13.37 -4.12
CA ASP A 155 2.07 12.18 -4.94
C ASP A 155 0.75 11.78 -5.60
N VAL A 156 -0.36 11.83 -4.83
CA VAL A 156 -1.71 11.60 -5.38
C VAL A 156 -2.05 12.60 -6.47
N TYR A 157 -1.76 13.88 -6.24
CA TYR A 157 -2.04 14.93 -7.21
C TYR A 157 -1.28 14.71 -8.52
N ASN A 158 -0.02 14.31 -8.43
CA ASN A 158 0.81 14.04 -9.60
C ASN A 158 0.23 12.93 -10.49
N ASP A 159 -0.38 11.90 -9.91
CA ASP A 159 -0.96 10.77 -10.63
C ASP A 159 -2.44 10.98 -11.00
N MET A 160 -3.23 11.66 -10.15
CA MET A 160 -4.70 11.67 -10.23
C MET A 160 -5.30 13.04 -10.61
N ASN A 161 -4.47 14.06 -10.87
CA ASN A 161 -4.97 15.37 -11.30
C ASN A 161 -5.80 15.24 -12.59
N GLY A 162 -7.00 15.80 -12.57
CA GLY A 162 -7.94 15.72 -13.68
C GLY A 162 -8.82 14.45 -13.68
N HIS A 163 -8.51 13.44 -12.88
CA HIS A 163 -9.25 12.17 -12.79
C HIS A 163 -10.17 12.08 -11.58
N ILE A 164 -9.91 12.85 -10.51
CA ILE A 164 -10.69 12.85 -9.28
C ILE A 164 -11.04 14.26 -8.83
N SER A 165 -12.12 14.41 -8.02
CA SER A 165 -12.58 15.72 -7.58
C SER A 165 -11.75 16.32 -6.45
N TYR A 166 -11.38 15.48 -5.45
CA TYR A 166 -10.79 15.96 -4.20
C TYR A 166 -9.70 15.05 -3.67
N ILE A 167 -8.71 15.66 -3.02
CA ILE A 167 -7.68 15.00 -2.22
C ILE A 167 -7.75 15.61 -0.82
N LEU A 168 -8.03 14.78 0.20
CA LEU A 168 -7.91 15.20 1.60
C LEU A 168 -6.45 15.07 2.01
N ASP A 169 -5.81 16.23 2.26
CA ASP A 169 -4.43 16.28 2.73
C ASP A 169 -4.40 16.33 4.26
N ALA A 170 -3.80 15.33 4.87
CA ALA A 170 -3.55 15.30 6.31
C ALA A 170 -2.10 14.88 6.63
N GLY A 171 -1.17 15.24 5.75
CA GLY A 171 0.25 14.98 5.89
C GLY A 171 0.72 13.65 5.31
N PRO A 172 2.01 13.33 5.45
CA PRO A 172 2.61 12.11 4.93
C PRO A 172 2.17 10.87 5.72
N CYS A 173 2.14 9.73 5.05
CA CYS A 173 1.92 8.44 5.68
C CYS A 173 3.09 8.06 6.60
N ILE A 174 2.79 7.38 7.71
CA ILE A 174 3.80 7.03 8.73
C ILE A 174 4.50 5.69 8.40
N ILE A 175 3.76 4.72 7.81
CA ILE A 175 4.27 3.36 7.54
C ILE A 175 4.91 3.27 6.15
N GLY A 176 4.31 3.88 5.15
CA GLY A 176 4.85 3.94 3.78
C GLY A 176 4.58 2.71 2.91
N VAL A 177 4.09 1.60 3.46
CA VAL A 177 3.65 0.42 2.71
C VAL A 177 2.24 0.02 3.11
N GLU A 178 1.55 -0.74 2.26
CA GLU A 178 0.15 -1.10 2.47
C GLU A 178 -0.05 -2.02 3.69
N SER A 179 -1.30 -2.11 4.15
CA SER A 179 -1.75 -2.98 5.24
C SER A 179 -1.44 -4.46 4.97
N THR A 180 -1.21 -5.21 6.04
CA THR A 180 -1.29 -6.68 6.01
C THR A 180 -2.71 -7.08 5.69
N VAL A 181 -2.89 -8.07 4.81
CA VAL A 181 -4.20 -8.63 4.47
C VAL A 181 -4.24 -10.08 4.93
N VAL A 182 -5.24 -10.42 5.74
CA VAL A 182 -5.42 -11.77 6.26
C VAL A 182 -6.77 -12.35 5.90
N GLU A 183 -6.80 -13.65 5.64
CA GLU A 183 -8.00 -14.48 5.60
C GLU A 183 -8.13 -15.22 6.94
N VAL A 184 -9.26 -15.02 7.61
CA VAL A 184 -9.51 -15.60 8.93
C VAL A 184 -10.39 -16.83 8.80
N HIS A 185 -9.94 -17.93 9.39
CA HIS A 185 -10.67 -19.17 9.63
C HIS A 185 -10.86 -19.37 11.14
N ASP A 186 -11.64 -20.37 11.56
CA ASP A 186 -11.97 -20.56 12.97
C ASP A 186 -10.76 -20.70 13.89
N ASP A 187 -9.72 -21.41 13.43
CA ASP A 187 -8.54 -21.78 14.20
C ASP A 187 -7.22 -21.25 13.64
N LYS A 188 -7.25 -20.62 12.47
CA LYS A 188 -6.03 -20.12 11.80
C LYS A 188 -6.24 -18.85 10.99
N VAL A 189 -5.14 -18.17 10.77
CA VAL A 189 -5.04 -16.97 9.95
C VAL A 189 -4.06 -17.20 8.80
N ILE A 190 -4.48 -16.85 7.58
CA ILE A 190 -3.65 -16.93 6.39
C ILE A 190 -3.30 -15.50 5.93
N ILE A 191 -2.02 -15.17 5.89
CA ILE A 191 -1.52 -13.89 5.37
C ILE A 191 -1.57 -13.95 3.84
N LEU A 192 -2.49 -13.20 3.25
CA LEU A 192 -2.63 -13.06 1.80
C LEU A 192 -1.65 -12.01 1.23
N ARG A 193 -1.33 -11.00 2.03
CA ARG A 193 -0.35 -9.95 1.68
C ARG A 193 0.36 -9.49 2.95
N PRO A 194 1.69 -9.63 3.04
CA PRO A 194 2.45 -9.05 4.14
C PRO A 194 2.40 -7.52 4.08
N GLY A 195 2.43 -6.84 5.23
CA GLY A 195 2.30 -5.38 5.34
C GLY A 195 2.64 -4.88 6.74
N GLY A 196 1.95 -3.82 7.20
CA GLY A 196 2.26 -3.11 8.45
C GLY A 196 2.19 -3.96 9.73
N ILE A 197 1.41 -5.07 9.74
CA ILE A 197 1.39 -6.02 10.85
C ILE A 197 2.17 -7.27 10.44
N THR A 198 3.17 -7.65 11.24
CA THR A 198 4.03 -8.80 10.99
C THR A 198 3.36 -10.13 11.41
N LYS A 199 3.85 -11.25 10.87
CA LYS A 199 3.42 -12.58 11.30
C LYS A 199 3.60 -12.78 12.80
N ALA A 200 4.75 -12.40 13.36
CA ALA A 200 5.03 -12.52 14.79
C ALA A 200 4.03 -11.73 15.66
N GLN A 201 3.60 -10.54 15.21
CA GLN A 201 2.55 -9.80 15.91
C GLN A 201 1.19 -10.54 15.87
N LEU A 202 0.81 -11.10 14.74
CA LEU A 202 -0.43 -11.90 14.63
C LEU A 202 -0.36 -13.14 15.53
N GLU A 203 0.79 -13.80 15.65
CA GLU A 203 1.03 -14.96 16.50
C GLU A 203 0.92 -14.66 18.01
N THR A 204 0.95 -13.39 18.43
CA THR A 204 0.65 -13.01 19.83
C THR A 204 -0.84 -13.15 20.17
N VAL A 205 -1.71 -13.20 19.15
CA VAL A 205 -3.18 -13.22 19.30
C VAL A 205 -3.78 -14.54 18.84
N VAL A 206 -3.19 -15.16 17.80
CA VAL A 206 -3.71 -16.37 17.15
C VAL A 206 -2.63 -17.45 17.11
N SER A 207 -2.98 -18.68 17.50
CA SER A 207 -2.02 -19.78 17.62
C SER A 207 -1.43 -20.27 16.29
N THR A 208 -2.14 -20.10 15.18
CA THR A 208 -1.70 -20.58 13.87
C THR A 208 -1.80 -19.47 12.84
N VAL A 209 -0.64 -19.02 12.35
CA VAL A 209 -0.53 -18.00 11.29
C VAL A 209 0.37 -18.52 10.17
N GLU A 210 -0.17 -18.57 8.96
CA GLU A 210 0.53 -19.07 7.76
C GLU A 210 0.56 -18.02 6.66
N TYR A 211 1.52 -18.11 5.74
CA TYR A 211 1.48 -17.35 4.49
C TYR A 211 0.70 -18.13 3.43
N ASP A 212 -0.08 -17.42 2.61
CA ASP A 212 -0.74 -18.04 1.44
C ASP A 212 0.31 -18.54 0.45
N THR A 213 0.13 -19.78 -0.03
CA THR A 213 1.02 -20.38 -1.04
C THR A 213 1.06 -19.62 -2.36
N ALA A 214 0.01 -18.84 -2.67
CA ALA A 214 -0.03 -17.96 -3.82
C ALA A 214 0.92 -16.75 -3.74
N LEU A 215 1.52 -16.46 -2.60
CA LEU A 215 2.61 -15.46 -2.50
C LEU A 215 3.86 -15.89 -3.27
N VAL A 216 4.04 -17.20 -3.47
CA VAL A 216 5.18 -17.79 -4.21
C VAL A 216 4.77 -18.40 -5.55
N SER A 217 3.48 -18.35 -5.96
CA SER A 217 2.93 -18.95 -7.19
C SER A 217 2.11 -17.93 -7.98
N THR A 218 2.33 -17.86 -9.31
CA THR A 218 1.67 -16.91 -10.22
C THR A 218 0.33 -17.38 -10.81
N GLU A 219 -0.15 -18.59 -10.48
CA GLU A 219 -1.26 -19.26 -11.20
C GLU A 219 -2.66 -19.09 -10.61
N THR A 220 -2.84 -18.40 -9.46
CA THR A 220 -4.13 -18.33 -8.78
C THR A 220 -4.83 -16.96 -8.96
N LYS A 221 -6.20 -16.96 -8.94
CA LYS A 221 -6.97 -15.72 -8.89
C LYS A 221 -6.60 -14.92 -7.64
N PRO A 222 -6.40 -13.59 -7.74
CA PRO A 222 -6.04 -12.77 -6.60
C PRO A 222 -7.18 -12.78 -5.58
N LYS A 223 -6.88 -13.20 -4.35
CA LYS A 223 -7.79 -13.14 -3.20
C LYS A 223 -7.73 -11.77 -2.50
N ALA A 224 -6.69 -11.00 -2.76
CA ALA A 224 -6.47 -9.68 -2.17
C ALA A 224 -5.74 -8.75 -3.16
N PRO A 225 -5.84 -7.41 -2.98
CA PRO A 225 -5.08 -6.45 -3.78
C PRO A 225 -3.57 -6.69 -3.68
N GLY A 226 -2.85 -6.57 -4.81
CA GLY A 226 -1.39 -6.67 -4.86
C GLY A 226 -0.83 -8.09 -5.02
N MET A 227 -1.65 -9.11 -5.29
CA MET A 227 -1.17 -10.50 -5.42
C MET A 227 -0.74 -10.88 -6.86
N LYS A 228 -1.40 -10.39 -7.91
CA LYS A 228 -1.28 -11.00 -9.26
C LYS A 228 -0.58 -10.15 -10.33
N TYR A 229 -0.77 -8.83 -10.29
CA TYR A 229 -0.32 -7.95 -11.37
C TYR A 229 1.03 -7.33 -11.07
N THR A 230 1.72 -6.81 -12.10
CA THR A 230 2.87 -5.93 -11.90
C THR A 230 2.43 -4.73 -11.06
N HIS A 231 3.08 -4.54 -9.94
CA HIS A 231 2.77 -3.48 -8.98
C HIS A 231 4.05 -2.75 -8.59
N TYR A 232 3.90 -1.47 -8.25
CA TYR A 232 4.96 -0.65 -7.63
C TYR A 232 6.14 -0.36 -8.55
N ALA A 233 6.03 -0.63 -9.86
CA ALA A 233 7.13 -0.44 -10.79
C ALA A 233 7.46 1.04 -11.00
N PRO A 234 8.72 1.45 -10.79
CA PRO A 234 9.20 2.76 -11.23
C PRO A 234 9.34 2.81 -12.75
N ASP A 235 9.57 4.02 -13.29
CA ASP A 235 9.73 4.22 -14.73
C ASP A 235 11.06 3.65 -15.26
N ALA A 236 12.12 3.66 -14.43
CA ALA A 236 13.42 3.08 -14.77
C ALA A 236 13.53 1.62 -14.29
N PRO A 237 14.34 0.77 -14.95
CA PRO A 237 14.68 -0.54 -14.46
C PRO A 237 15.25 -0.48 -13.04
N MET A 238 14.90 -1.44 -12.19
CA MET A 238 15.33 -1.51 -10.80
C MET A 238 16.02 -2.84 -10.51
N THR A 239 17.13 -2.78 -9.76
CA THR A 239 17.80 -3.97 -9.19
C THR A 239 17.95 -3.79 -7.69
N VAL A 240 17.61 -4.82 -6.94
CA VAL A 240 17.75 -4.88 -5.49
C VAL A 240 19.01 -5.69 -5.14
N VAL A 241 19.81 -5.21 -4.21
CA VAL A 241 21.00 -5.92 -3.72
C VAL A 241 20.87 -6.09 -2.21
N VAL A 242 20.91 -7.34 -1.74
CA VAL A 242 20.86 -7.70 -0.32
C VAL A 242 22.24 -8.20 0.10
N GLY A 243 22.83 -7.62 1.12
CA GLY A 243 24.17 -7.97 1.60
C GLY A 243 24.71 -6.94 2.57
N THR A 244 26.00 -7.04 2.92
CA THR A 244 26.65 -6.00 3.73
C THR A 244 26.81 -4.69 2.95
N PRO A 245 26.91 -3.53 3.60
CA PRO A 245 27.10 -2.24 2.92
C PRO A 245 28.25 -2.26 1.90
N GLU A 246 29.36 -2.92 2.21
CA GLU A 246 30.51 -3.04 1.30
C GLU A 246 30.19 -3.89 0.08
N SER A 247 29.45 -5.00 0.24
CA SER A 247 29.06 -5.85 -0.87
C SER A 247 28.02 -5.18 -1.76
N VAL A 248 27.09 -4.41 -1.18
CA VAL A 248 26.11 -3.59 -1.88
C VAL A 248 26.82 -2.51 -2.70
N ALA A 249 27.70 -1.71 -2.08
CA ALA A 249 28.45 -0.65 -2.75
C ALA A 249 29.29 -1.19 -3.93
N ASN A 250 30.00 -2.30 -3.73
CA ASN A 250 30.78 -2.95 -4.78
C ASN A 250 29.89 -3.40 -5.93
N THR A 251 28.73 -3.98 -5.64
CA THR A 251 27.78 -4.43 -6.68
C THR A 251 27.17 -3.25 -7.45
N PHE A 252 26.83 -2.15 -6.76
CA PHE A 252 26.36 -0.92 -7.41
C PHE A 252 27.41 -0.36 -8.37
N ASN A 253 28.68 -0.31 -7.95
CA ASN A 253 29.77 0.10 -8.81
C ASN A 253 29.96 -0.81 -10.04
N GLU A 254 29.67 -2.11 -9.92
CA GLU A 254 29.72 -3.04 -11.05
C GLU A 254 28.54 -2.83 -12.00
N LEU A 255 27.31 -2.76 -11.47
CA LEU A 255 26.09 -2.60 -12.25
C LEU A 255 26.00 -1.24 -12.96
N SER A 256 26.64 -0.23 -12.42
CA SER A 256 26.67 1.12 -13.00
C SER A 256 27.64 1.29 -14.17
N LYS A 257 28.51 0.29 -14.43
CA LYS A 257 29.50 0.37 -15.54
C LYS A 257 28.80 0.43 -16.89
N GLY A 258 29.14 1.45 -17.68
CA GLY A 258 28.57 1.65 -19.01
C GLY A 258 27.14 2.21 -19.02
N ILE A 259 26.56 2.53 -17.88
CA ILE A 259 25.28 3.23 -17.81
C ILE A 259 25.52 4.73 -17.99
N GLU A 260 24.84 5.32 -18.96
CA GLU A 260 24.84 6.76 -19.21
C GLU A 260 23.62 7.41 -18.52
N GLY A 261 23.82 8.57 -17.89
CA GLY A 261 22.79 9.33 -17.19
C GLY A 261 22.77 9.09 -15.67
N PRO A 262 21.81 9.72 -14.95
CA PRO A 262 21.71 9.63 -13.51
C PRO A 262 21.19 8.26 -13.08
N ILE A 263 21.75 7.73 -11.99
CA ILE A 263 21.37 6.45 -11.39
C ILE A 263 20.77 6.75 -10.01
N GLY A 264 19.51 6.35 -9.78
CA GLY A 264 18.87 6.45 -8.49
C GLY A 264 19.39 5.37 -7.54
N CYS A 265 19.84 5.74 -6.35
CA CYS A 265 20.34 4.83 -5.35
C CYS A 265 19.55 4.97 -4.05
N LEU A 266 18.77 3.94 -3.69
CA LEU A 266 18.08 3.85 -2.40
C LEU A 266 18.96 3.05 -1.45
N VAL A 267 19.53 3.68 -0.43
CA VAL A 267 20.64 3.12 0.36
C VAL A 267 20.54 3.44 1.84
N SER A 268 21.21 2.63 2.68
CA SER A 268 21.50 2.97 4.06
C SER A 268 22.59 4.05 4.17
N HIS A 269 22.73 4.66 5.36
CA HIS A 269 23.82 5.60 5.64
C HIS A 269 25.20 4.98 5.43
N GLU A 270 25.35 3.73 5.84
CA GLU A 270 26.60 2.99 5.72
C GLU A 270 26.99 2.77 4.25
N THR A 271 26.03 2.36 3.42
CA THR A 271 26.28 2.20 1.97
C THR A 271 26.49 3.55 1.29
N TYR A 272 25.72 4.59 1.68
CA TYR A 272 25.89 5.95 1.15
C TYR A 272 27.32 6.47 1.32
N GLU A 273 27.92 6.31 2.51
CA GLU A 273 29.29 6.75 2.76
C GLU A 273 30.34 6.09 1.84
N LEU A 274 30.04 4.91 1.30
CA LEU A 274 30.92 4.18 0.39
C LEU A 274 30.77 4.58 -1.09
N ILE A 275 29.63 5.20 -1.46
CA ILE A 275 29.34 5.52 -2.88
C ILE A 275 29.13 7.01 -3.17
N LYS A 276 29.07 7.87 -2.16
CA LYS A 276 28.70 9.30 -2.25
C LYS A 276 29.59 10.15 -3.18
N ASP A 277 30.80 9.70 -3.45
CA ASP A 277 31.76 10.43 -4.30
C ASP A 277 31.54 10.21 -5.81
N ASP A 278 30.67 9.27 -6.21
CA ASP A 278 30.30 9.08 -7.60
C ASP A 278 29.15 10.02 -7.97
N SER A 279 29.45 11.05 -8.75
CA SER A 279 28.50 12.09 -9.16
C SER A 279 27.33 11.60 -10.02
N ARG A 280 27.37 10.35 -10.53
CA ARG A 280 26.28 9.73 -11.29
C ARG A 280 25.17 9.23 -10.36
N PHE A 281 25.48 8.98 -9.08
CA PHE A 281 24.55 8.43 -8.11
C PHE A 281 23.71 9.53 -7.46
N MET A 282 22.41 9.48 -7.71
CA MET A 282 21.40 10.25 -7.01
C MET A 282 20.92 9.43 -5.82
N CYS A 283 21.50 9.65 -4.64
CA CYS A 283 21.25 8.85 -3.46
C CYS A 283 20.05 9.37 -2.67
N HIS A 284 19.15 8.46 -2.28
CA HIS A 284 18.15 8.63 -1.23
C HIS A 284 18.52 7.73 -0.06
N CYS A 285 18.83 8.34 1.09
CA CYS A 285 19.26 7.62 2.29
C CYS A 285 18.06 7.37 3.19
N PHE A 286 17.70 6.10 3.42
CA PHE A 286 16.51 5.74 4.21
C PHE A 286 16.78 5.60 5.72
N GLY A 287 18.03 5.55 6.16
CA GLY A 287 18.40 5.34 7.56
C GLY A 287 19.58 4.40 7.70
N HIS A 288 19.61 3.58 8.75
CA HIS A 288 20.71 2.63 8.99
C HIS A 288 20.52 1.32 8.23
N HIS A 289 21.64 0.64 7.99
CA HIS A 289 21.65 -0.69 7.38
C HIS A 289 20.78 -1.69 8.18
N GLY A 290 19.90 -2.40 7.47
CA GLY A 290 18.97 -3.36 8.08
C GLY A 290 17.71 -2.75 8.72
N ASP A 291 17.54 -1.41 8.72
CA ASP A 291 16.34 -0.76 9.22
C ASP A 291 15.18 -0.90 8.20
N ALA A 292 14.45 -2.01 8.30
CA ALA A 292 13.32 -2.29 7.43
C ALA A 292 12.16 -1.30 7.58
N LEU A 293 11.96 -0.69 8.77
CA LEU A 293 10.88 0.29 8.98
C LEU A 293 11.20 1.59 8.27
N ALA A 294 12.42 2.09 8.42
CA ALA A 294 12.87 3.30 7.72
C ALA A 294 12.86 3.11 6.19
N LEU A 295 13.34 1.95 5.71
CA LEU A 295 13.25 1.60 4.29
C LEU A 295 11.80 1.56 3.80
N GLY A 296 10.88 0.96 4.54
CA GLY A 296 9.46 0.89 4.19
C GLY A 296 8.81 2.27 4.10
N HIS A 297 9.13 3.16 5.04
CA HIS A 297 8.66 4.54 5.05
C HIS A 297 9.11 5.32 3.80
N ASP A 298 10.36 5.13 3.36
CA ASP A 298 10.95 5.91 2.27
C ASP A 298 10.87 5.23 0.89
N PHE A 299 10.48 3.97 0.82
CA PHE A 299 10.54 3.18 -0.41
C PHE A 299 9.79 3.80 -1.58
N TYR A 300 8.49 4.02 -1.46
CA TYR A 300 7.71 4.60 -2.56
C TYR A 300 8.08 6.04 -2.85
N LYS A 301 8.35 6.82 -1.81
CA LYS A 301 8.79 8.21 -1.94
C LYS A 301 10.09 8.31 -2.76
N SER A 302 11.05 7.43 -2.52
CA SER A 302 12.29 7.40 -3.31
C SER A 302 12.06 7.01 -4.76
N LEU A 303 11.20 6.00 -5.03
CA LEU A 303 10.88 5.61 -6.41
C LEU A 303 10.18 6.74 -7.18
N LEU A 304 9.24 7.45 -6.56
CA LEU A 304 8.57 8.61 -7.16
C LEU A 304 9.57 9.75 -7.42
N HIS A 305 10.46 10.03 -6.46
CA HIS A 305 11.54 11.01 -6.64
C HIS A 305 12.46 10.64 -7.81
N PHE A 306 12.83 9.39 -7.96
CA PHE A 306 13.66 8.92 -9.08
C PHE A 306 12.94 9.06 -10.43
N ASN A 307 11.63 8.79 -10.47
CA ASN A 307 10.81 9.00 -11.67
C ASN A 307 10.79 10.49 -12.08
N GLU A 308 10.58 11.41 -11.12
CA GLU A 308 10.58 12.85 -11.35
C GLU A 308 11.93 13.37 -11.89
N ASN A 309 13.02 12.73 -11.50
CA ASN A 309 14.37 13.08 -11.93
C ASN A 309 14.87 12.27 -13.14
N HIS A 310 13.99 11.45 -13.75
CA HIS A 310 14.27 10.70 -14.98
C HIS A 310 15.56 9.89 -14.91
N VAL A 311 15.80 9.19 -13.79
CA VAL A 311 16.97 8.31 -13.67
C VAL A 311 16.89 7.17 -14.70
N THR A 312 18.04 6.68 -15.14
CA THR A 312 18.12 5.64 -16.17
C THR A 312 18.18 4.22 -15.60
N LEU A 313 18.55 4.11 -14.33
CA LEU A 313 18.63 2.87 -13.56
C LEU A 313 18.35 3.18 -12.09
N ILE A 314 17.71 2.24 -11.38
CA ILE A 314 17.55 2.30 -9.92
C ILE A 314 18.30 1.12 -9.31
N LEU A 315 19.17 1.41 -8.35
CA LEU A 315 19.86 0.44 -7.51
C LEU A 315 19.37 0.61 -6.07
N ALA A 316 18.85 -0.44 -5.47
CA ALA A 316 18.29 -0.37 -4.12
C ALA A 316 18.93 -1.40 -3.20
N GLU A 317 19.32 -0.94 -2.01
CA GLU A 317 19.75 -1.81 -0.93
C GLU A 317 18.52 -2.46 -0.30
N GLY A 318 18.50 -3.81 -0.26
CA GLY A 318 17.47 -4.59 0.39
C GLY A 318 17.81 -4.91 1.84
N VAL A 319 16.84 -5.49 2.54
CA VAL A 319 16.95 -5.92 3.95
C VAL A 319 16.71 -7.41 4.08
N ASN A 320 16.89 -7.96 5.29
CA ASN A 320 16.57 -9.35 5.58
C ASN A 320 15.06 -9.60 5.43
N ASP A 321 14.71 -10.79 4.95
CA ASP A 321 13.33 -11.25 4.77
C ASP A 321 12.77 -11.82 6.09
N ASP A 322 12.75 -10.99 7.13
CA ASP A 322 12.21 -11.30 8.45
C ASP A 322 11.40 -10.11 9.01
N GLY A 323 10.53 -10.36 9.98
CA GLY A 323 9.73 -9.33 10.60
C GLY A 323 9.01 -8.43 9.57
N PHE A 324 9.22 -7.12 9.65
CA PHE A 324 8.70 -6.15 8.67
C PHE A 324 9.45 -6.21 7.33
N GLY A 325 10.67 -6.76 7.31
CA GLY A 325 11.45 -6.99 6.10
C GLY A 325 10.71 -7.84 5.06
N VAL A 326 9.91 -8.83 5.49
CA VAL A 326 9.03 -9.61 4.60
C VAL A 326 8.11 -8.71 3.76
N ALA A 327 7.53 -7.69 4.38
CA ALA A 327 6.63 -6.77 3.68
C ALA A 327 7.38 -5.91 2.67
N ILE A 328 8.50 -5.31 3.06
CA ILE A 328 9.23 -4.41 2.17
C ILE A 328 9.92 -5.19 1.04
N MET A 329 10.52 -6.35 1.32
CA MET A 329 11.14 -7.19 0.29
C MET A 329 10.11 -7.69 -0.72
N ASN A 330 8.89 -8.03 -0.32
CA ASN A 330 7.79 -8.34 -1.25
C ASN A 330 7.46 -7.18 -2.20
N ARG A 331 7.55 -5.91 -1.75
CA ARG A 331 7.36 -4.73 -2.61
C ARG A 331 8.55 -4.51 -3.55
N MET A 332 9.76 -4.62 -3.02
CA MET A 332 11.00 -4.47 -3.79
C MET A 332 11.12 -5.53 -4.89
N GLU A 333 10.77 -6.78 -4.59
CA GLU A 333 10.72 -7.87 -5.55
C GLU A 333 9.77 -7.57 -6.72
N LYS A 334 8.56 -7.08 -6.42
CA LYS A 334 7.58 -6.72 -7.46
C LYS A 334 7.99 -5.47 -8.25
N ALA A 335 8.53 -4.46 -7.57
CA ALA A 335 8.99 -3.23 -8.20
C ALA A 335 10.18 -3.46 -9.15
N SER A 336 11.08 -4.37 -8.78
CA SER A 336 12.26 -4.74 -9.58
C SER A 336 11.96 -5.80 -10.65
N GLY A 337 10.73 -6.32 -10.74
CA GLY A 337 10.42 -7.44 -11.62
C GLY A 337 11.25 -8.70 -11.29
N HIS A 338 11.41 -8.99 -10.01
CA HIS A 338 12.19 -10.10 -9.43
C HIS A 338 13.71 -10.02 -9.65
N HIS A 339 14.26 -8.83 -9.99
CA HIS A 339 15.70 -8.64 -10.10
C HIS A 339 16.31 -8.36 -8.71
N ILE A 340 16.61 -9.43 -7.95
CA ILE A 340 17.25 -9.39 -6.65
C ILE A 340 18.58 -10.15 -6.68
N ILE A 341 19.64 -9.54 -6.14
CA ILE A 341 20.98 -10.11 -5.99
C ILE A 341 21.30 -10.26 -4.51
N TYR A 342 21.61 -11.46 -4.08
CA TYR A 342 22.08 -11.74 -2.71
C TYR A 342 23.61 -11.88 -2.70
N LYS A 343 24.30 -11.18 -1.76
CA LYS A 343 25.76 -11.11 -1.64
C LYS A 343 26.26 -11.47 -0.24
#